data_a4fc5f264678183d6063e7f24d80554e
#
_entry.id   a4fc5f264678183d6063e7f24d80554e
#
_cell.length_a   1.000
_cell.length_b   1.000
_cell.length_c   1.000
_cell.angle_alpha   90.00
_cell.angle_beta   90.00
_cell.angle_gamma   90.00
#
_symmetry.space_group_name_H-M   'P 1'
#
loop_
_entity.id
_entity.type
_entity.pdbx_description
1 polymer ?
#
loop_
_entity_poly.entity_id
_entity_poly.type
_entity_poly.pdbx_seq_one_letter_code
_entity_poly.pdbx_strand_id
1 'polypeptide(L)'
;PSRKGFGYGVNGGMTRYAKVAARLLHKIPDNISFDYAAMTEPCAVAYSATIAPGFVRPGDRIVVYGPGPIGVLCAAMAKLAGAEVALVGLEKDKTRLEIAKSYGCEVIIGDASTWAKSVDGLGADGVVDAAGVSASLKNALSVIRPNGWISKVGWGPQPLDFSLDPLVAKNVTLRGSFSHNWPMWERVLRLLESGKLDLKPVLGGVFPIKDWQVAFEKMQSGEILKSVIRPE
;
A
#
# COMPACT_ATOMS: atom_id res chain seq x y z
N PRO A 1 24.36 5.37 -3.40
CA PRO A 1 24.20 6.79 -3.12
C PRO A 1 23.18 6.98 -2.02
N SER A 2 23.55 7.73 -0.97
CA SER A 2 22.67 7.99 0.17
C SER A 2 21.51 8.88 -0.25
N ARG A 3 20.30 8.32 -0.36
CA ARG A 3 19.08 9.09 -0.60
C ARG A 3 18.78 9.95 0.64
N LYS A 4 18.75 11.26 0.48
CA LYS A 4 18.32 12.20 1.51
C LYS A 4 16.82 12.47 1.32
N GLY A 5 15.98 11.87 2.16
CA GLY A 5 14.54 12.12 2.17
C GLY A 5 14.16 13.27 3.11
N PHE A 6 13.08 13.98 2.81
CA PHE A 6 12.48 14.94 3.74
C PHE A 6 12.07 14.23 5.03
N GLY A 7 12.45 14.79 6.18
CA GLY A 7 12.23 14.20 7.48
C GLY A 7 13.24 13.12 7.91
N TYR A 8 14.18 12.72 7.03
CA TYR A 8 15.23 11.75 7.36
C TYR A 8 16.64 12.35 7.29
N GLY A 9 17.09 12.78 6.13
CA GLY A 9 18.41 13.35 5.94
C GLY A 9 18.42 14.87 5.74
N VAL A 10 17.26 15.47 5.62
CA VAL A 10 17.01 16.91 5.56
C VAL A 10 15.73 17.23 6.32
N ASN A 11 15.47 18.51 6.61
CA ASN A 11 14.27 18.95 7.30
C ASN A 11 13.01 18.45 6.58
N GLY A 12 11.99 18.04 7.37
CA GLY A 12 10.72 17.51 6.87
C GLY A 12 9.70 18.60 6.52
N GLY A 13 8.48 18.15 6.21
CA GLY A 13 7.35 18.99 5.82
C GLY A 13 6.37 19.35 6.96
N MET A 14 6.60 18.89 8.20
CA MET A 14 5.76 19.26 9.36
C MET A 14 6.15 20.66 9.87
N THR A 15 5.94 21.67 9.05
CA THR A 15 6.36 23.05 9.30
C THR A 15 5.53 24.00 8.44
N ARG A 16 5.44 25.26 8.88
CA ARG A 16 4.75 26.32 8.12
C ARG A 16 5.44 26.63 6.78
N TYR A 17 6.76 26.55 6.72
CA TYR A 17 7.56 26.83 5.54
C TYR A 17 8.61 25.74 5.31
N ALA A 18 8.68 25.23 4.09
CA ALA A 18 9.68 24.26 3.68
C ALA A 18 10.44 24.75 2.46
N LYS A 19 11.78 24.64 2.48
CA LYS A 19 12.62 24.94 1.29
C LYS A 19 12.79 23.66 0.48
N VAL A 20 12.26 23.66 -0.73
CA VAL A 20 12.33 22.53 -1.67
C VAL A 20 12.87 22.99 -3.01
N ALA A 21 13.73 22.17 -3.64
CA ALA A 21 14.20 22.46 -4.99
C ALA A 21 13.04 22.36 -5.99
N ALA A 22 12.85 23.36 -6.85
CA ALA A 22 11.73 23.42 -7.79
C ALA A 22 11.59 22.16 -8.66
N ARG A 23 12.71 21.53 -9.05
CA ARG A 23 12.71 20.27 -9.82
C ARG A 23 12.10 19.06 -9.09
N LEU A 24 11.83 19.17 -7.81
CA LEU A 24 11.21 18.11 -6.99
C LEU A 24 9.72 18.37 -6.73
N LEU A 25 9.18 19.46 -7.28
CA LEU A 25 7.77 19.81 -7.11
C LEU A 25 6.95 19.25 -8.27
N HIS A 26 5.78 18.71 -7.92
CA HIS A 26 4.75 18.31 -8.87
C HIS A 26 3.62 19.32 -8.82
N LYS A 27 3.10 19.74 -9.97
CA LYS A 27 1.91 20.58 -10.01
C LYS A 27 0.71 19.73 -9.60
N ILE A 28 -0.05 20.20 -8.61
CA ILE A 28 -1.31 19.59 -8.21
C ILE A 28 -2.38 20.03 -9.22
N PRO A 29 -3.18 19.10 -9.79
CA PRO A 29 -4.33 19.44 -10.62
C PRO A 29 -5.34 20.31 -9.88
N ASP A 30 -6.00 21.24 -10.58
CA ASP A 30 -6.85 22.26 -9.96
C ASP A 30 -8.11 21.68 -9.27
N ASN A 31 -8.55 20.48 -9.68
CA ASN A 31 -9.68 19.77 -9.08
C ASN A 31 -9.32 18.88 -7.88
N ILE A 32 -8.04 18.87 -7.44
CA ILE A 32 -7.59 18.08 -6.30
C ILE A 32 -7.31 18.98 -5.11
N SER A 33 -7.97 18.72 -3.97
CA SER A 33 -7.67 19.43 -2.73
C SER A 33 -6.28 19.13 -2.20
N PHE A 34 -5.70 20.04 -1.43
CA PHE A 34 -4.41 19.82 -0.77
C PHE A 34 -4.43 18.61 0.16
N ASP A 35 -5.55 18.30 0.80
CA ASP A 35 -5.69 17.13 1.68
C ASP A 35 -5.53 15.82 0.92
N TYR A 36 -6.13 15.71 -0.26
CA TYR A 36 -5.95 14.53 -1.11
C TYR A 36 -4.57 14.52 -1.77
N ALA A 37 -4.06 15.66 -2.21
CA ALA A 37 -2.72 15.76 -2.79
C ALA A 37 -1.62 15.37 -1.78
N ALA A 38 -1.79 15.64 -0.48
CA ALA A 38 -0.88 15.21 0.57
C ALA A 38 -0.74 13.68 0.68
N MET A 39 -1.70 12.92 0.15
CA MET A 39 -1.66 11.45 0.11
C MET A 39 -1.04 10.89 -1.18
N THR A 40 -0.53 11.73 -2.09
CA THR A 40 0.12 11.27 -3.34
C THR A 40 1.32 10.37 -3.06
N GLU A 41 2.10 10.66 -2.01
CA GLU A 41 3.28 9.86 -1.66
C GLU A 41 2.93 8.40 -1.34
N PRO A 42 2.06 8.08 -0.35
CA PRO A 42 1.69 6.70 -0.06
C PRO A 42 0.99 6.02 -1.25
N CYS A 43 0.26 6.75 -2.08
CA CYS A 43 -0.29 6.21 -3.33
C CYS A 43 0.82 5.85 -4.33
N ALA A 44 1.88 6.66 -4.44
CA ALA A 44 3.01 6.37 -5.30
C ALA A 44 3.82 5.16 -4.81
N VAL A 45 3.93 4.95 -3.48
CA VAL A 45 4.48 3.72 -2.90
C VAL A 45 3.64 2.51 -3.28
N ALA A 46 2.31 2.58 -3.14
CA ALA A 46 1.41 1.51 -3.53
C ALA A 46 1.47 1.21 -5.04
N TYR A 47 1.53 2.25 -5.88
CA TYR A 47 1.72 2.11 -7.32
C TYR A 47 3.06 1.41 -7.65
N SER A 48 4.13 1.74 -6.94
CA SER A 48 5.45 1.11 -7.08
C SER A 48 5.42 -0.38 -6.72
N ALA A 49 4.64 -0.74 -5.69
CA ALA A 49 4.55 -2.11 -5.20
C ALA A 49 3.69 -3.02 -6.10
N THR A 50 2.77 -2.46 -6.87
CA THR A 50 1.74 -3.21 -7.64
C THR A 50 1.89 -3.04 -9.14
N ILE A 51 1.62 -1.85 -9.66
CA ILE A 51 1.46 -1.59 -11.10
C ILE A 51 2.81 -1.36 -11.80
N ALA A 52 3.72 -0.59 -11.18
CA ALA A 52 4.97 -0.18 -11.85
C ALA A 52 5.87 -1.34 -12.30
N PRO A 53 5.91 -2.48 -11.62
CA PRO A 53 6.68 -3.65 -12.07
C PRO A 53 6.06 -4.37 -13.28
N GLY A 54 4.81 -4.05 -13.64
CA GLY A 54 4.04 -4.81 -14.63
C GLY A 54 3.56 -6.17 -14.12
N PHE A 55 3.48 -6.34 -12.81
CA PHE A 55 3.08 -7.59 -12.19
C PHE A 55 1.58 -7.83 -12.24
N VAL A 56 0.78 -6.78 -11.93
CA VAL A 56 -0.68 -6.91 -11.91
C VAL A 56 -1.25 -6.78 -13.32
N ARG A 57 -2.07 -7.74 -13.72
CA ARG A 57 -2.76 -7.78 -15.01
C ARG A 57 -4.28 -7.87 -14.79
N PRO A 58 -5.11 -7.40 -15.74
CA PRO A 58 -6.55 -7.64 -15.68
C PRO A 58 -6.86 -9.14 -15.58
N GLY A 59 -7.72 -9.51 -14.62
CA GLY A 59 -8.11 -10.90 -14.37
C GLY A 59 -7.20 -11.65 -13.40
N ASP A 60 -6.05 -11.09 -13.00
CA ASP A 60 -5.20 -11.70 -11.96
C ASP A 60 -5.93 -11.75 -10.61
N ARG A 61 -5.63 -12.75 -9.82
CA ARG A 61 -6.06 -12.88 -8.42
C ARG A 61 -4.92 -12.50 -7.49
N ILE A 62 -5.15 -11.44 -6.72
CA ILE A 62 -4.10 -10.84 -5.87
C ILE A 62 -4.51 -10.92 -4.40
N VAL A 63 -3.63 -11.45 -3.56
CA VAL A 63 -3.77 -11.39 -2.11
C VAL A 63 -2.89 -10.25 -1.57
N VAL A 64 -3.45 -9.40 -0.72
CA VAL A 64 -2.71 -8.35 -0.02
C VAL A 64 -2.74 -8.63 1.47
N TYR A 65 -1.57 -8.77 2.10
CA TYR A 65 -1.46 -8.94 3.55
C TYR A 65 -1.16 -7.61 4.25
N GLY A 66 -1.97 -7.28 5.26
CA GLY A 66 -1.82 -6.11 6.11
C GLY A 66 -2.69 -4.92 5.69
N PRO A 67 -3.80 -4.66 6.41
CA PRO A 67 -4.76 -3.59 6.10
C PRO A 67 -4.34 -2.21 6.66
N GLY A 68 -3.04 -1.93 6.67
CA GLY A 68 -2.52 -0.58 6.90
C GLY A 68 -2.75 0.33 5.69
N PRO A 69 -2.40 1.64 5.79
CA PRO A 69 -2.57 2.58 4.68
C PRO A 69 -1.97 2.09 3.36
N ILE A 70 -0.76 1.53 3.40
CA ILE A 70 -0.09 1.02 2.19
C ILE A 70 -0.81 -0.22 1.64
N GLY A 71 -1.23 -1.15 2.50
CA GLY A 71 -1.94 -2.36 2.04
C GLY A 71 -3.29 -2.04 1.39
N VAL A 72 -4.09 -1.16 2.00
CA VAL A 72 -5.37 -0.71 1.42
C VAL A 72 -5.15 0.00 0.08
N LEU A 73 -4.15 0.87 -0.01
CA LEU A 73 -3.81 1.54 -1.28
C LEU A 73 -3.25 0.57 -2.32
N CYS A 74 -2.46 -0.44 -1.93
CA CYS A 74 -2.03 -1.51 -2.86
C CYS A 74 -3.23 -2.30 -3.39
N ALA A 75 -4.18 -2.63 -2.52
CA ALA A 75 -5.41 -3.31 -2.93
C ALA A 75 -6.23 -2.46 -3.91
N ALA A 76 -6.42 -1.16 -3.61
CA ALA A 76 -7.09 -0.22 -4.51
C ALA A 76 -6.37 -0.11 -5.87
N MET A 77 -5.05 -0.02 -5.89
CA MET A 77 -4.25 0.03 -7.13
C MET A 77 -4.39 -1.26 -7.95
N ALA A 78 -4.35 -2.43 -7.31
CA ALA A 78 -4.55 -3.71 -7.99
C ALA A 78 -5.96 -3.83 -8.59
N LYS A 79 -7.00 -3.36 -7.88
CA LYS A 79 -8.36 -3.27 -8.40
C LYS A 79 -8.45 -2.36 -9.62
N LEU A 80 -7.81 -1.18 -9.59
CA LEU A 80 -7.75 -0.25 -10.73
C LEU A 80 -7.06 -0.88 -11.95
N ALA A 81 -6.11 -1.80 -11.74
CA ALA A 81 -5.45 -2.55 -12.80
C ALA A 81 -6.31 -3.71 -13.34
N GLY A 82 -7.50 -3.94 -12.80
CA GLY A 82 -8.44 -4.98 -13.26
C GLY A 82 -8.28 -6.33 -12.58
N ALA A 83 -7.58 -6.42 -11.46
CA ALA A 83 -7.43 -7.66 -10.70
C ALA A 83 -8.63 -7.94 -9.79
N GLU A 84 -8.84 -9.22 -9.46
CA GLU A 84 -9.59 -9.64 -8.29
C GLU A 84 -8.68 -9.57 -7.07
N VAL A 85 -9.14 -8.93 -5.99
CA VAL A 85 -8.27 -8.64 -4.84
C VAL A 85 -8.92 -9.07 -3.54
N ALA A 86 -8.18 -9.83 -2.74
CA ALA A 86 -8.49 -10.09 -1.33
C ALA A 86 -7.48 -9.37 -0.43
N LEU A 87 -7.99 -8.53 0.49
CA LEU A 87 -7.18 -7.93 1.54
C LEU A 87 -7.33 -8.72 2.83
N VAL A 88 -6.20 -9.14 3.39
CA VAL A 88 -6.13 -9.98 4.58
C VAL A 88 -5.68 -9.18 5.79
N GLY A 89 -6.41 -9.30 6.88
CA GLY A 89 -6.10 -8.70 8.17
C GLY A 89 -6.42 -9.63 9.33
N LEU A 90 -6.32 -9.07 10.52
CA LEU A 90 -6.68 -9.74 11.77
C LEU A 90 -8.03 -9.21 12.29
N GLU A 91 -8.60 -9.87 13.28
CA GLU A 91 -9.89 -9.48 13.90
C GLU A 91 -9.89 -8.02 14.38
N LYS A 92 -8.74 -7.53 14.90
CA LYS A 92 -8.55 -6.14 15.33
C LYS A 92 -8.58 -5.12 14.19
N ASP A 93 -8.46 -5.56 12.95
CA ASP A 93 -8.33 -4.69 11.77
C ASP A 93 -9.66 -4.47 11.04
N LYS A 94 -10.79 -4.88 11.61
CA LYS A 94 -12.11 -4.83 10.96
C LYS A 94 -12.44 -3.48 10.34
N THR A 95 -12.22 -2.39 11.09
CA THR A 95 -12.48 -1.02 10.60
C THR A 95 -11.69 -0.71 9.31
N ARG A 96 -10.42 -1.13 9.26
CA ARG A 96 -9.56 -0.93 8.08
C ARG A 96 -9.94 -1.83 6.91
N LEU A 97 -10.42 -3.06 7.20
CA LEU A 97 -10.90 -3.98 6.20
C LEU A 97 -12.19 -3.47 5.53
N GLU A 98 -13.08 -2.83 6.28
CA GLU A 98 -14.28 -2.21 5.70
C GLU A 98 -13.95 -1.11 4.67
N ILE A 99 -12.86 -0.37 4.89
CA ILE A 99 -12.37 0.61 3.91
C ILE A 99 -11.99 -0.09 2.59
N ALA A 100 -11.37 -1.26 2.64
CA ALA A 100 -11.00 -2.00 1.43
C ALA A 100 -12.21 -2.49 0.64
N LYS A 101 -13.33 -2.81 1.31
CA LYS A 101 -14.59 -3.17 0.63
C LYS A 101 -15.11 -2.03 -0.24
N SER A 102 -14.91 -0.76 0.15
CA SER A 102 -15.33 0.38 -0.67
C SER A 102 -14.62 0.45 -2.03
N TYR A 103 -13.46 -0.19 -2.15
CA TYR A 103 -12.72 -0.35 -3.40
C TYR A 103 -13.10 -1.62 -4.17
N GLY A 104 -14.10 -2.38 -3.70
CA GLY A 104 -14.52 -3.64 -4.31
C GLY A 104 -13.56 -4.81 -4.05
N CYS A 105 -12.80 -4.74 -2.95
CA CYS A 105 -11.96 -5.84 -2.51
C CYS A 105 -12.76 -6.83 -1.66
N GLU A 106 -12.46 -8.12 -1.81
CA GLU A 106 -12.80 -9.13 -0.82
C GLU A 106 -11.99 -8.87 0.45
N VAL A 107 -12.55 -9.16 1.63
CA VAL A 107 -11.83 -9.04 2.91
C VAL A 107 -11.84 -10.34 3.65
N ILE A 108 -10.67 -10.71 4.17
CA ILE A 108 -10.45 -12.00 4.82
C ILE A 108 -9.77 -11.76 6.18
N ILE A 109 -10.27 -12.44 7.20
CA ILE A 109 -9.62 -12.47 8.51
C ILE A 109 -8.84 -13.78 8.62
N GLY A 110 -7.52 -13.66 8.77
CA GLY A 110 -6.62 -14.80 8.99
C GLY A 110 -6.10 -15.45 7.71
N ASP A 111 -6.69 -16.57 7.27
CA ASP A 111 -6.15 -17.42 6.20
C ASP A 111 -6.86 -17.18 4.85
N ALA A 112 -6.08 -16.83 3.83
CA ALA A 112 -6.56 -16.62 2.47
C ALA A 112 -6.48 -17.87 1.57
N SER A 113 -6.08 -19.03 2.08
CA SER A 113 -5.81 -20.23 1.25
C SER A 113 -7.04 -20.68 0.47
N THR A 114 -8.20 -20.68 1.08
CA THR A 114 -9.47 -21.07 0.42
C THR A 114 -9.78 -20.12 -0.73
N TRP A 115 -9.71 -18.82 -0.50
CA TRP A 115 -9.95 -17.83 -1.55
C TRP A 115 -8.91 -17.93 -2.67
N ALA A 116 -7.62 -18.00 -2.32
CA ALA A 116 -6.55 -18.06 -3.31
C ALA A 116 -6.66 -19.27 -4.24
N LYS A 117 -7.14 -20.40 -3.74
CA LYS A 117 -7.23 -21.68 -4.47
C LYS A 117 -8.61 -21.95 -5.08
N SER A 118 -9.59 -21.05 -4.91
CA SER A 118 -10.99 -21.34 -5.25
C SER A 118 -11.27 -21.52 -6.75
N VAL A 119 -10.39 -21.04 -7.65
CA VAL A 119 -10.61 -21.10 -9.10
C VAL A 119 -10.02 -22.38 -9.72
N ASP A 120 -8.74 -22.64 -9.50
CA ASP A 120 -8.01 -23.71 -10.16
C ASP A 120 -7.19 -24.60 -9.20
N GLY A 121 -7.26 -24.33 -7.91
CA GLY A 121 -6.51 -25.06 -6.89
C GLY A 121 -5.03 -24.68 -6.76
N LEU A 122 -4.50 -23.84 -7.66
CA LEU A 122 -3.07 -23.52 -7.73
C LEU A 122 -2.65 -22.40 -6.76
N GLY A 123 -3.50 -21.39 -6.56
CA GLY A 123 -3.23 -20.26 -5.70
C GLY A 123 -3.36 -18.91 -6.39
N ALA A 124 -2.96 -17.84 -5.71
CA ALA A 124 -3.02 -16.48 -6.23
C ALA A 124 -1.92 -16.21 -7.27
N ASP A 125 -2.21 -15.40 -8.28
CA ASP A 125 -1.23 -14.96 -9.30
C ASP A 125 -0.16 -14.07 -8.71
N GLY A 126 -0.54 -13.25 -7.73
CA GLY A 126 0.37 -12.37 -7.04
C GLY A 126 -0.01 -12.15 -5.57
N VAL A 127 0.99 -11.80 -4.79
CA VAL A 127 0.82 -11.40 -3.39
C VAL A 127 1.56 -10.10 -3.11
N VAL A 128 0.92 -9.22 -2.35
CA VAL A 128 1.58 -8.03 -1.78
C VAL A 128 1.69 -8.21 -0.27
N ASP A 129 2.91 -8.27 0.25
CA ASP A 129 3.18 -8.24 1.69
C ASP A 129 3.38 -6.81 2.16
N ALA A 130 2.31 -6.19 2.68
CA ALA A 130 2.31 -4.86 3.30
C ALA A 130 2.30 -4.91 4.84
N ALA A 131 2.28 -6.09 5.44
CA ALA A 131 2.34 -6.27 6.89
C ALA A 131 3.78 -6.25 7.41
N GLY A 132 4.72 -6.83 6.65
CA GLY A 132 6.15 -6.78 6.95
C GLY A 132 6.60 -7.68 8.10
N VAL A 133 5.77 -8.62 8.54
CA VAL A 133 6.12 -9.60 9.58
C VAL A 133 6.47 -10.96 8.97
N SER A 134 7.24 -11.79 9.69
CA SER A 134 7.64 -13.12 9.21
C SER A 134 6.42 -13.98 8.79
N ALA A 135 5.37 -13.98 9.60
CA ALA A 135 4.14 -14.73 9.34
C ALA A 135 3.43 -14.33 8.04
N SER A 136 3.40 -13.03 7.67
CA SER A 136 2.75 -12.60 6.42
C SER A 136 3.49 -13.10 5.18
N LEU A 137 4.82 -13.08 5.20
CA LEU A 137 5.61 -13.60 4.09
C LEU A 137 5.52 -15.13 3.99
N LYS A 138 5.48 -15.85 5.14
CA LYS A 138 5.23 -17.29 5.19
C LYS A 138 3.87 -17.63 4.57
N ASN A 139 2.81 -16.90 4.94
CA ASN A 139 1.48 -17.08 4.36
C ASN A 139 1.46 -16.73 2.87
N ALA A 140 2.19 -15.68 2.43
CA ALA A 140 2.34 -15.36 1.02
C ALA A 140 2.90 -16.54 0.21
N LEU A 141 3.94 -17.21 0.72
CA LEU A 141 4.53 -18.40 0.09
C LEU A 141 3.57 -19.61 0.07
N SER A 142 2.66 -19.71 1.03
CA SER A 142 1.68 -20.81 1.07
C SER A 142 0.57 -20.64 0.03
N VAL A 143 0.12 -19.39 -0.20
CA VAL A 143 -1.03 -19.11 -1.08
C VAL A 143 -0.66 -18.77 -2.52
N ILE A 144 0.60 -18.44 -2.78
CA ILE A 144 1.06 -18.13 -4.15
C ILE A 144 1.11 -19.36 -5.03
N ARG A 145 0.68 -19.23 -6.28
CA ARG A 145 0.79 -20.29 -7.29
C ARG A 145 2.23 -20.45 -7.82
N PRO A 146 2.55 -21.57 -8.48
CA PRO A 146 3.79 -21.70 -9.25
C PRO A 146 3.92 -20.59 -10.29
N ASN A 147 5.14 -20.07 -10.47
CA ASN A 147 5.49 -18.93 -11.33
C ASN A 147 4.78 -17.61 -10.97
N GLY A 148 4.17 -17.52 -9.79
CA GLY A 148 3.59 -16.28 -9.27
C GLY A 148 4.64 -15.30 -8.78
N TRP A 149 4.19 -14.15 -8.30
CA TRP A 149 5.07 -13.10 -7.77
C TRP A 149 4.65 -12.63 -6.38
N ILE A 150 5.63 -12.23 -5.58
CA ILE A 150 5.43 -11.62 -4.28
C ILE A 150 6.13 -10.25 -4.26
N SER A 151 5.39 -9.19 -4.01
CA SER A 151 5.92 -7.84 -3.77
C SER A 151 5.96 -7.56 -2.27
N LYS A 152 7.16 -7.50 -1.69
CA LYS A 152 7.35 -7.19 -0.28
C LYS A 152 7.58 -5.69 -0.11
N VAL A 153 6.58 -4.98 0.40
CA VAL A 153 6.61 -3.53 0.67
C VAL A 153 6.63 -3.24 2.17
N GLY A 154 6.06 -4.11 2.99
CA GLY A 154 6.08 -4.01 4.45
C GLY A 154 7.47 -4.24 5.03
N TRP A 155 7.85 -3.42 6.01
CA TRP A 155 9.09 -3.53 6.74
C TRP A 155 8.86 -4.20 8.09
N GLY A 156 9.81 -5.06 8.52
CA GLY A 156 9.82 -5.66 9.84
C GLY A 156 11.27 -5.92 10.27
N PRO A 157 11.64 -5.58 11.51
CA PRO A 157 13.01 -5.75 12.01
C PRO A 157 13.34 -7.19 12.38
N GLN A 158 12.32 -8.08 12.47
CA GLN A 158 12.50 -9.45 12.90
C GLN A 158 13.02 -10.33 11.76
N PRO A 159 13.95 -11.25 12.02
CA PRO A 159 14.38 -12.23 11.04
C PRO A 159 13.24 -13.17 10.65
N LEU A 160 13.38 -13.83 9.51
CA LEU A 160 12.45 -14.88 9.09
C LEU A 160 12.68 -16.15 9.92
N ASP A 161 11.60 -16.78 10.35
CA ASP A 161 11.58 -18.02 11.14
C ASP A 161 11.18 -19.26 10.31
N PHE A 162 11.35 -19.19 8.99
CA PHE A 162 10.99 -20.25 8.06
C PHE A 162 11.97 -20.30 6.86
N SER A 163 12.00 -21.46 6.15
CA SER A 163 12.78 -21.61 4.93
C SER A 163 12.17 -20.88 3.74
N LEU A 164 13.02 -20.33 2.87
CA LEU A 164 12.63 -19.78 1.58
C LEU A 164 12.59 -20.82 0.45
N ASP A 165 12.82 -22.10 0.73
CA ASP A 165 12.77 -23.18 -0.27
C ASP A 165 11.46 -23.22 -1.09
N PRO A 166 10.29 -22.84 -0.56
CA PRO A 166 9.07 -22.71 -1.36
C PRO A 166 9.17 -21.72 -2.53
N LEU A 167 10.08 -20.72 -2.48
CA LEU A 167 10.36 -19.85 -3.64
C LEU A 167 10.94 -20.66 -4.80
N VAL A 168 11.89 -21.53 -4.48
CA VAL A 168 12.55 -22.40 -5.49
C VAL A 168 11.57 -23.46 -6.00
N ALA A 169 10.87 -24.14 -5.08
CA ALA A 169 9.93 -25.20 -5.42
C ALA A 169 8.78 -24.74 -6.32
N LYS A 170 8.35 -23.49 -6.20
CA LYS A 170 7.27 -22.90 -6.98
C LYS A 170 7.75 -21.92 -8.07
N ASN A 171 9.05 -21.74 -8.24
CA ASN A 171 9.63 -20.76 -9.18
C ASN A 171 9.04 -19.35 -9.02
N VAL A 172 8.93 -18.86 -7.76
CA VAL A 172 8.27 -17.59 -7.41
C VAL A 172 9.25 -16.44 -7.54
N THR A 173 8.79 -15.32 -8.11
CA THR A 173 9.52 -14.06 -8.07
C THR A 173 9.24 -13.33 -6.76
N LEU A 174 10.25 -13.17 -5.89
CA LEU A 174 10.18 -12.30 -4.70
C LEU A 174 10.89 -10.98 -4.99
N ARG A 175 10.16 -9.88 -4.88
CA ARG A 175 10.69 -8.52 -5.10
C ARG A 175 10.46 -7.63 -3.90
N GLY A 176 11.54 -6.98 -3.42
CA GLY A 176 11.42 -5.84 -2.51
C GLY A 176 10.90 -4.60 -3.24
N SER A 177 9.94 -3.91 -2.64
CA SER A 177 9.43 -2.64 -3.15
C SER A 177 9.73 -1.53 -2.15
N PHE A 178 10.57 -0.58 -2.56
CA PHE A 178 10.95 0.55 -1.72
C PHE A 178 10.65 1.87 -2.41
N SER A 179 9.75 2.67 -1.79
CA SER A 179 9.49 4.04 -2.19
C SER A 179 8.95 4.17 -3.63
N HIS A 180 9.24 5.27 -4.29
CA HIS A 180 8.68 5.71 -5.57
C HIS A 180 9.70 6.55 -6.35
N ASN A 181 9.34 6.94 -7.57
CA ASN A 181 10.08 7.87 -8.41
C ASN A 181 9.16 8.91 -9.05
N TRP A 182 9.75 9.87 -9.78
CA TRP A 182 9.02 10.96 -10.44
C TRP A 182 7.85 10.49 -11.33
N PRO A 183 8.03 9.57 -12.29
CA PRO A 183 6.93 9.14 -13.14
C PRO A 183 5.73 8.52 -12.40
N MET A 184 5.96 7.91 -11.23
CA MET A 184 4.88 7.33 -10.41
C MET A 184 4.01 8.42 -9.81
N TRP A 185 4.61 9.53 -9.34
CA TRP A 185 3.86 10.68 -8.84
C TRP A 185 2.95 11.27 -9.92
N GLU A 186 3.47 11.48 -11.13
CA GLU A 186 2.70 11.98 -12.25
C GLU A 186 1.51 11.08 -12.62
N ARG A 187 1.71 9.76 -12.54
CA ARG A 187 0.63 8.80 -12.80
C ARG A 187 -0.43 8.80 -11.71
N VAL A 188 -0.02 8.88 -10.45
CA VAL A 188 -0.95 8.99 -9.32
C VAL A 188 -1.76 10.28 -9.38
N LEU A 189 -1.13 11.42 -9.65
CA LEU A 189 -1.84 12.69 -9.82
C LEU A 189 -2.89 12.60 -10.94
N ARG A 190 -2.57 11.96 -12.07
CA ARG A 190 -3.56 11.71 -13.14
C ARG A 190 -4.70 10.78 -12.73
N LEU A 191 -4.44 9.77 -11.89
CA LEU A 191 -5.49 8.91 -11.35
C LEU A 191 -6.44 9.68 -10.43
N LEU A 192 -5.89 10.58 -9.61
CA LEU A 192 -6.67 11.47 -8.76
C LEU A 192 -7.47 12.49 -9.59
N GLU A 193 -6.83 13.16 -10.54
CA GLU A 193 -7.43 14.16 -11.44
C GLU A 193 -8.63 13.60 -12.22
N SER A 194 -8.48 12.37 -12.73
CA SER A 194 -9.53 11.67 -13.48
C SER A 194 -10.62 11.04 -12.61
N GLY A 195 -10.52 11.13 -11.28
CA GLY A 195 -11.44 10.52 -10.33
C GLY A 195 -11.39 8.98 -10.30
N LYS A 196 -10.41 8.35 -10.97
CA LYS A 196 -10.25 6.89 -10.95
C LYS A 196 -9.78 6.35 -9.61
N LEU A 197 -9.02 7.13 -8.86
CA LEU A 197 -8.61 6.82 -7.49
C LEU A 197 -9.32 7.79 -6.54
N ASP A 198 -10.30 7.28 -5.80
CA ASP A 198 -10.95 8.03 -4.72
C ASP A 198 -10.21 7.79 -3.40
N LEU A 199 -9.73 8.86 -2.76
CA LEU A 199 -9.03 8.79 -1.46
C LEU A 199 -9.95 9.12 -0.28
N LYS A 200 -11.22 9.43 -0.51
CA LYS A 200 -12.17 9.73 0.56
C LYS A 200 -12.26 8.63 1.62
N PRO A 201 -12.31 7.34 1.27
CA PRO A 201 -12.34 6.28 2.28
C PRO A 201 -11.04 6.14 3.08
N VAL A 202 -9.89 6.55 2.52
CA VAL A 202 -8.58 6.44 3.18
C VAL A 202 -8.35 7.59 4.15
N LEU A 203 -8.88 8.78 3.85
CA LEU A 203 -8.70 9.98 4.68
C LEU A 203 -9.54 9.90 5.96
N GLY A 204 -8.91 9.50 7.05
CA GLY A 204 -9.55 9.38 8.37
C GLY A 204 -9.70 10.70 9.12
N GLY A 205 -8.97 11.74 8.73
CA GLY A 205 -9.08 13.06 9.33
C GLY A 205 -7.98 14.03 8.91
N VAL A 206 -8.30 15.33 9.05
CA VAL A 206 -7.37 16.44 8.83
C VAL A 206 -7.18 17.15 10.15
N PHE A 207 -5.92 17.31 10.57
CA PHE A 207 -5.57 17.83 11.89
C PHE A 207 -4.64 19.05 11.76
N PRO A 208 -4.80 20.10 12.60
CA PRO A 208 -3.81 21.16 12.66
C PRO A 208 -2.47 20.61 13.19
N ILE A 209 -1.37 21.25 12.84
CA ILE A 209 -0.03 20.78 13.22
C ILE A 209 0.17 20.64 14.74
N LYS A 210 -0.50 21.47 15.54
CA LYS A 210 -0.45 21.40 17.02
C LYS A 210 -1.01 20.07 17.57
N ASP A 211 -1.93 19.43 16.84
CA ASP A 211 -2.60 18.20 17.23
C ASP A 211 -2.00 16.96 16.53
N TRP A 212 -0.76 17.07 16.05
CA TRP A 212 -0.09 15.98 15.32
C TRP A 212 -0.03 14.68 16.13
N GLN A 213 0.18 14.75 17.45
CA GLN A 213 0.22 13.58 18.31
C GLN A 213 -1.10 12.83 18.31
N VAL A 214 -2.23 13.53 18.45
CA VAL A 214 -3.57 12.93 18.37
C VAL A 214 -3.80 12.23 17.04
N ALA A 215 -3.38 12.85 15.93
CA ALA A 215 -3.48 12.27 14.61
C ALA A 215 -2.69 10.96 14.48
N PHE A 216 -1.47 10.91 15.04
CA PHE A 216 -0.63 9.71 15.04
C PHE A 216 -1.19 8.61 15.94
N GLU A 217 -1.67 8.95 17.14
CA GLU A 217 -2.29 8.00 18.08
C GLU A 217 -3.53 7.33 17.46
N LYS A 218 -4.39 8.10 16.80
CA LYS A 218 -5.57 7.57 16.08
C LYS A 218 -5.20 6.63 14.94
N MET A 219 -4.11 6.92 14.20
CA MET A 219 -3.59 6.00 13.18
C MET A 219 -2.99 4.73 13.82
N GLN A 220 -2.27 4.86 14.92
CA GLN A 220 -1.63 3.74 15.62
C GLN A 220 -2.66 2.81 16.26
N SER A 221 -3.69 3.36 16.90
CA SER A 221 -4.79 2.59 17.48
C SER A 221 -5.66 1.87 16.43
N GLY A 222 -5.63 2.31 15.18
CA GLY A 222 -6.47 1.78 14.11
C GLY A 222 -7.85 2.45 14.02
N GLU A 223 -8.10 3.50 14.79
CA GLU A 223 -9.34 4.29 14.73
C GLU A 223 -9.53 4.93 13.35
N ILE A 224 -8.43 5.43 12.77
CA ILE A 224 -8.41 5.97 11.41
C ILE A 224 -7.34 5.27 10.57
N LEU A 225 -7.51 5.26 9.25
CA LEU A 225 -6.53 4.66 8.36
C LEU A 225 -5.36 5.60 8.09
N LYS A 226 -5.64 6.85 7.68
CA LYS A 226 -4.61 7.85 7.36
C LYS A 226 -5.05 9.24 7.82
N SER A 227 -4.14 9.98 8.44
CA SER A 227 -4.32 11.39 8.78
C SER A 227 -3.57 12.30 7.81
N VAL A 228 -4.06 13.51 7.64
CA VAL A 228 -3.37 14.64 7.01
C VAL A 228 -3.14 15.71 8.06
N ILE A 229 -1.94 16.28 8.09
CA ILE A 229 -1.58 17.39 8.98
C ILE A 229 -1.52 18.67 8.17
N ARG A 230 -2.28 19.70 8.59
CA ARG A 230 -2.22 21.03 8.00
C ARG A 230 -1.27 21.91 8.80
N PRO A 231 -0.21 22.46 8.19
CA PRO A 231 0.55 23.54 8.81
C PRO A 231 -0.34 24.79 8.93
N GLU A 232 -0.28 25.46 10.07
CA GLU A 232 -0.96 26.74 10.31
C GLU A 232 -0.08 27.91 9.90
#